data_ade618ed249e2ef5b72fa439a78b8b16
#
_entry.id   ade618ed249e2ef5b72fa439a78b8b16
#
_cell.length_a   1.000
_cell.length_b   1.000
_cell.length_c   1.000
_cell.angle_alpha   90.00
_cell.angle_beta   90.00
_cell.angle_gamma   90.00
#
_symmetry.space_group_name_H-M   'P 1'
#
loop_
_entity.id
_entity.type
_entity.pdbx_description
1 polymer ?
#
loop_
_entity_poly.entity_id
_entity_poly.type
_entity_poly.pdbx_seq_one_letter_code
_entity_poly.pdbx_strand_id
1 'polypeptide(L)'
;MAVGKKAVVLVVAAAVAAGAGWGFAEWQKSREAKPSVAWGSVDAREVSLAFEGSGRIAELLREEGEAVKAGDVIGRLDTRALEIERRRAEAQAEGLDAQWRLAEEGFRKEEISSAKAELDAVESNLALARKTEDRQLKLWKANATTAQNVDNARWSRIVLEKQAASARAVYELKVAGLRPDEVRQTKAALDAGRAAVDSLTYQIETAAVLVSPVNGVVRTRMAEPGDMASAARTVYQISIMDPKWVRA
;
A
#
# COMPACT_ATOMS: atom_id res chain seq x y z
N MET A 1 -54.85 102.21 15.19
CA MET A 1 -55.28 100.82 15.01
C MET A 1 -54.43 100.06 13.91
N ALA A 2 -53.08 100.01 14.05
CA ALA A 2 -52.24 99.36 13.01
C ALA A 2 -51.23 98.30 13.61
N VAL A 3 -51.25 98.06 14.92
CA VAL A 3 -50.29 97.18 15.59
C VAL A 3 -50.76 95.71 15.59
N GLY A 4 -52.09 95.45 15.50
CA GLY A 4 -52.64 94.13 15.63
C GLY A 4 -52.38 93.21 14.40
N LYS A 5 -52.31 93.76 13.15
CA LYS A 5 -52.12 92.97 11.95
C LYS A 5 -50.69 92.42 11.81
N LYS A 6 -49.66 93.14 12.25
CA LYS A 6 -48.27 92.69 12.20
C LYS A 6 -47.98 91.57 13.21
N ALA A 7 -48.60 91.60 14.38
CA ALA A 7 -48.46 90.59 15.41
C ALA A 7 -49.11 89.27 14.97
N VAL A 8 -50.25 89.30 14.31
CA VAL A 8 -50.94 88.08 13.78
C VAL A 8 -50.11 87.46 12.68
N VAL A 9 -49.51 88.20 11.78
CA VAL A 9 -48.65 87.70 10.72
C VAL A 9 -47.39 87.02 11.28
N LEU A 10 -46.80 87.62 12.33
CA LEU A 10 -45.63 86.96 12.98
C LEU A 10 -45.98 85.69 13.71
N VAL A 11 -47.14 85.56 14.34
CA VAL A 11 -47.59 84.37 15.02
C VAL A 11 -47.89 83.27 14.01
N VAL A 12 -48.55 83.61 12.89
CA VAL A 12 -48.79 82.62 11.78
C VAL A 12 -47.50 82.19 11.13
N ALA A 13 -46.55 83.10 10.89
CA ALA A 13 -45.23 82.70 10.35
C ALA A 13 -44.43 81.81 11.30
N ALA A 14 -44.45 82.00 12.58
CA ALA A 14 -43.84 81.17 13.58
C ALA A 14 -44.50 79.79 13.66
N ALA A 15 -45.83 79.73 13.59
CA ALA A 15 -46.57 78.42 13.54
C ALA A 15 -46.25 77.64 12.31
N VAL A 16 -46.14 78.29 11.14
CA VAL A 16 -45.76 77.60 9.89
C VAL A 16 -44.33 77.12 9.92
N ALA A 17 -43.40 77.91 10.48
CA ALA A 17 -42.00 77.50 10.63
C ALA A 17 -41.84 76.37 11.64
N ALA A 18 -42.58 76.36 12.75
CA ALA A 18 -42.62 75.25 13.70
C ALA A 18 -43.22 73.99 13.12
N GLY A 19 -44.30 74.10 12.34
CA GLY A 19 -44.90 72.96 11.64
C GLY A 19 -44.00 72.40 10.56
N ALA A 20 -43.31 73.22 9.79
CA ALA A 20 -42.34 72.81 8.80
C ALA A 20 -41.10 72.16 9.45
N GLY A 21 -40.61 72.72 10.58
CA GLY A 21 -39.51 72.14 11.35
C GLY A 21 -39.88 70.73 11.92
N TRP A 22 -41.09 70.59 12.45
CA TRP A 22 -41.55 69.35 12.98
C TRP A 22 -41.78 68.29 11.87
N GLY A 23 -42.37 68.69 10.77
CA GLY A 23 -42.55 67.81 9.58
C GLY A 23 -41.22 67.37 8.97
N PHE A 24 -40.20 68.28 8.98
CA PHE A 24 -38.85 67.91 8.52
C PHE A 24 -38.14 67.02 9.49
N ALA A 25 -38.29 67.14 10.78
CA ALA A 25 -37.72 66.28 11.80
C ALA A 25 -38.39 64.85 11.72
N GLU A 26 -39.68 64.78 11.53
CA GLU A 26 -40.41 63.53 11.36
C GLU A 26 -40.05 62.83 10.05
N TRP A 27 -39.86 63.63 8.96
CA TRP A 27 -39.39 63.08 7.68
C TRP A 27 -37.93 62.60 7.77
N GLN A 28 -37.07 63.25 8.54
CA GLN A 28 -35.69 62.83 8.78
C GLN A 28 -35.62 61.54 9.61
N LYS A 29 -36.48 61.40 10.65
CA LYS A 29 -36.64 60.15 11.40
C LYS A 29 -37.19 59.01 10.57
N SER A 30 -38.04 59.26 9.62
CA SER A 30 -38.55 58.21 8.71
C SER A 30 -37.51 57.77 7.66
N ARG A 31 -36.43 58.59 7.46
CA ARG A 31 -35.28 58.22 6.62
C ARG A 31 -34.18 57.53 7.35
N GLU A 32 -34.20 57.42 8.68
CA GLU A 32 -33.34 56.49 9.37
C GLU A 32 -33.64 55.07 8.86
N ALA A 33 -32.69 54.57 8.06
CA ALA A 33 -32.82 53.29 7.41
C ALA A 33 -33.10 52.25 8.49
N LYS A 34 -34.30 51.70 8.52
CA LYS A 34 -34.57 50.51 9.34
C LYS A 34 -33.50 49.49 8.98
N PRO A 35 -32.80 48.94 9.97
CA PRO A 35 -31.80 47.88 9.66
C PRO A 35 -32.52 46.85 8.84
N SER A 36 -32.02 46.59 7.62
CA SER A 36 -32.54 45.55 6.75
C SER A 36 -32.23 44.20 7.42
N VAL A 37 -33.22 43.66 8.12
CA VAL A 37 -33.10 42.33 8.70
C VAL A 37 -33.29 41.36 7.56
N ALA A 38 -32.21 40.76 7.10
CA ALA A 38 -32.25 39.65 6.19
C ALA A 38 -32.41 38.36 7.02
N TRP A 39 -33.47 37.61 6.72
CA TRP A 39 -33.66 36.25 7.27
C TRP A 39 -32.92 35.29 6.35
N GLY A 40 -31.93 34.59 6.89
CA GLY A 40 -31.16 33.60 6.17
C GLY A 40 -30.80 32.42 7.06
N SER A 41 -30.59 31.24 6.46
CA SER A 41 -30.03 30.10 7.17
C SER A 41 -28.51 30.06 7.01
N VAL A 42 -27.83 29.78 8.10
CA VAL A 42 -26.40 29.45 8.03
C VAL A 42 -26.30 27.99 7.67
N ASP A 43 -25.76 27.72 6.49
CA ASP A 43 -25.55 26.36 5.98
C ASP A 43 -24.08 25.98 6.22
N ALA A 44 -23.86 24.85 6.89
CA ALA A 44 -22.54 24.27 7.09
C ALA A 44 -22.43 23.00 6.25
N ARG A 45 -21.31 22.82 5.56
CA ARG A 45 -21.05 21.57 4.83
C ARG A 45 -20.82 20.45 5.82
N GLU A 46 -21.36 19.28 5.49
CA GLU A 46 -21.23 18.09 6.30
C GLU A 46 -20.47 17.02 5.50
N VAL A 47 -19.61 16.30 6.20
CA VAL A 47 -18.89 15.15 5.69
C VAL A 47 -19.33 13.94 6.47
N SER A 48 -19.86 12.94 5.77
CA SER A 48 -20.20 11.65 6.35
C SER A 48 -18.98 10.73 6.29
N LEU A 49 -18.57 10.20 7.43
CA LEU A 49 -17.42 9.33 7.56
C LEU A 49 -17.87 7.90 7.83
N ALA A 50 -17.28 6.96 7.10
CA ALA A 50 -17.43 5.53 7.26
C ALA A 50 -16.06 4.88 7.30
N PHE A 51 -15.93 3.72 7.91
CA PHE A 51 -14.72 2.92 7.81
C PHE A 51 -14.57 2.40 6.37
N GLU A 52 -13.35 2.34 5.88
CA GLU A 52 -13.07 1.72 4.58
C GLU A 52 -13.18 0.19 4.68
N GLY A 53 -12.75 -0.38 5.80
CA GLY A 53 -12.90 -1.80 6.11
C GLY A 53 -14.25 -2.14 6.74
N SER A 54 -14.52 -3.45 6.81
CA SER A 54 -15.69 -3.99 7.52
C SER A 54 -15.25 -4.77 8.73
N GLY A 55 -15.99 -4.59 9.84
CA GLY A 55 -15.68 -5.26 11.09
C GLY A 55 -16.47 -4.70 12.27
N ARG A 56 -16.26 -5.25 13.45
CA ARG A 56 -16.85 -4.73 14.68
C ARG A 56 -16.08 -3.48 15.13
N ILE A 57 -16.80 -2.42 15.50
CA ILE A 57 -16.22 -1.21 16.08
C ILE A 57 -15.66 -1.57 17.46
N ALA A 58 -14.36 -1.39 17.66
CA ALA A 58 -13.72 -1.59 18.95
C ALA A 58 -13.91 -0.35 19.83
N GLU A 59 -13.64 0.84 19.29
CA GLU A 59 -13.73 2.11 20.01
C GLU A 59 -14.06 3.26 19.08
N LEU A 60 -14.75 4.25 19.63
CA LEU A 60 -15.02 5.55 19.03
C LEU A 60 -14.47 6.60 19.99
N LEU A 61 -13.52 7.42 19.49
CA LEU A 61 -12.67 8.31 20.30
C LEU A 61 -13.22 9.74 20.43
N ARG A 62 -14.33 10.05 19.78
CA ARG A 62 -14.94 11.38 19.79
C ARG A 62 -16.42 11.31 20.08
N GLU A 63 -16.87 12.26 20.90
CA GLU A 63 -18.28 12.45 21.21
C GLU A 63 -18.90 13.58 20.37
N GLU A 64 -20.24 13.64 20.34
CA GLU A 64 -20.97 14.70 19.67
C GLU A 64 -20.62 16.08 20.29
N GLY A 65 -20.38 17.04 19.44
CA GLY A 65 -19.98 18.39 19.85
C GLY A 65 -18.45 18.59 19.99
N GLU A 66 -17.64 17.52 19.92
CA GLU A 66 -16.19 17.65 20.00
C GLU A 66 -15.57 18.13 18.70
N ALA A 67 -14.54 18.98 18.82
CA ALA A 67 -13.75 19.44 17.69
C ALA A 67 -12.75 18.37 17.24
N VAL A 68 -12.61 18.20 15.92
CA VAL A 68 -11.66 17.29 15.26
C VAL A 68 -10.84 18.04 14.24
N LYS A 69 -9.60 17.59 14.06
CA LYS A 69 -8.68 18.09 13.04
C LYS A 69 -8.49 17.06 11.94
N ALA A 70 -8.15 17.56 10.76
CA ALA A 70 -7.73 16.67 9.67
C ALA A 70 -6.51 15.85 10.11
N GLY A 71 -6.59 14.53 9.97
CA GLY A 71 -5.59 13.57 10.42
C GLY A 71 -5.85 12.96 11.81
N ASP A 72 -6.82 13.48 12.59
CA ASP A 72 -7.17 12.90 13.89
C ASP A 72 -7.83 11.51 13.70
N VAL A 73 -7.35 10.52 14.47
CA VAL A 73 -8.02 9.23 14.57
C VAL A 73 -9.25 9.38 15.45
N ILE A 74 -10.42 8.99 14.92
CA ILE A 74 -11.72 9.15 15.58
C ILE A 74 -12.41 7.82 15.89
N GLY A 75 -11.93 6.70 15.32
CA GLY A 75 -12.46 5.38 15.61
C GLY A 75 -11.56 4.26 15.13
N ARG A 76 -11.75 3.07 15.69
CA ARG A 76 -11.01 1.86 15.33
C ARG A 76 -11.91 0.63 15.32
N LEU A 77 -11.65 -0.26 14.36
CA LEU A 77 -12.25 -1.59 14.32
C LEU A 77 -11.45 -2.59 15.18
N ASP A 78 -12.07 -3.69 15.52
CA ASP A 78 -11.40 -4.84 16.13
C ASP A 78 -10.56 -5.59 15.08
N THR A 79 -9.24 -5.49 15.20
CA THR A 79 -8.27 -6.04 14.25
C THR A 79 -7.69 -7.38 14.64
N ARG A 80 -8.10 -7.96 15.79
CA ARG A 80 -7.52 -9.21 16.34
C ARG A 80 -7.53 -10.38 15.36
N ALA A 81 -8.61 -10.54 14.61
CA ALA A 81 -8.70 -11.59 13.58
C ALA A 81 -7.73 -11.35 12.44
N LEU A 82 -7.67 -10.10 11.94
CA LEU A 82 -6.75 -9.69 10.87
C LEU A 82 -5.27 -9.80 11.31
N GLU A 83 -4.96 -9.52 12.56
CA GLU A 83 -3.60 -9.69 13.09
C GLU A 83 -3.16 -11.16 13.15
N ILE A 84 -4.10 -12.08 13.44
CA ILE A 84 -3.82 -13.52 13.37
C ILE A 84 -3.57 -13.94 11.92
N GLU A 85 -4.38 -13.45 10.98
CA GLU A 85 -4.21 -13.73 9.56
C GLU A 85 -2.90 -13.15 9.02
N ARG A 86 -2.54 -11.92 9.42
CA ARG A 86 -1.26 -11.32 9.05
C ARG A 86 -0.08 -12.16 9.52
N ARG A 87 -0.05 -12.59 10.80
CA ARG A 87 1.01 -13.47 11.31
C ARG A 87 1.10 -14.79 10.54
N ARG A 88 -0.04 -15.34 10.12
CA ARG A 88 -0.06 -16.54 9.27
C ARG A 88 0.53 -16.28 7.90
N ALA A 89 0.17 -15.16 7.27
CA ALA A 89 0.70 -14.76 5.97
C ALA A 89 2.21 -14.44 6.05
N GLU A 90 2.68 -13.80 7.14
CA GLU A 90 4.10 -13.56 7.40
C GLU A 90 4.90 -14.86 7.49
N ALA A 91 4.41 -15.84 8.24
CA ALA A 91 5.07 -17.16 8.34
C ALA A 91 5.09 -17.89 6.98
N GLN A 92 4.04 -17.74 6.19
CA GLN A 92 4.00 -18.29 4.83
C GLN A 92 5.00 -17.59 3.90
N ALA A 93 5.09 -16.26 3.95
CA ALA A 93 6.05 -15.47 3.17
C ALA A 93 7.50 -15.81 3.56
N GLU A 94 7.78 -16.04 4.85
CA GLU A 94 9.09 -16.50 5.33
C GLU A 94 9.46 -17.88 4.77
N GLY A 95 8.50 -18.80 4.71
CA GLY A 95 8.71 -20.12 4.08
C GLY A 95 9.02 -19.99 2.58
N LEU A 96 8.34 -19.09 1.86
CA LEU A 96 8.61 -18.80 0.44
C LEU A 96 9.97 -18.11 0.25
N ASP A 97 10.37 -17.23 1.16
CA ASP A 97 11.70 -16.59 1.17
C ASP A 97 12.82 -17.64 1.31
N ALA A 98 12.64 -18.59 2.21
CA ALA A 98 13.59 -19.69 2.38
C ALA A 98 13.68 -20.56 1.10
N GLN A 99 12.55 -20.83 0.44
CA GLN A 99 12.54 -21.56 -0.83
C GLN A 99 13.24 -20.80 -1.95
N TRP A 100 12.99 -19.50 -2.06
CA TRP A 100 13.67 -18.66 -3.04
C TRP A 100 15.17 -18.60 -2.80
N ARG A 101 15.63 -18.42 -1.54
CA ARG A 101 17.07 -18.44 -1.22
C ARG A 101 17.73 -19.76 -1.59
N LEU A 102 17.10 -20.88 -1.29
CA LEU A 102 17.61 -22.19 -1.69
C LEU A 102 17.71 -22.32 -3.22
N ALA A 103 16.72 -21.77 -3.94
CA ALA A 103 16.74 -21.76 -5.40
C ALA A 103 17.84 -20.85 -5.97
N GLU A 104 18.10 -19.71 -5.33
CA GLU A 104 19.13 -18.75 -5.73
C GLU A 104 20.54 -19.24 -5.40
N GLU A 105 20.75 -19.83 -4.22
CA GLU A 105 22.02 -20.42 -3.81
C GLU A 105 22.42 -21.64 -4.65
N GLY A 106 21.44 -22.38 -5.17
CA GLY A 106 21.68 -23.56 -5.98
C GLY A 106 22.26 -24.75 -5.18
N PHE A 107 23.16 -25.51 -5.83
CA PHE A 107 23.77 -26.68 -5.19
C PHE A 107 24.82 -26.27 -4.15
N ARG A 108 24.91 -27.05 -3.07
CA ARG A 108 25.91 -26.83 -2.02
C ARG A 108 27.34 -27.04 -2.57
N LYS A 109 28.29 -26.30 -1.98
CA LYS A 109 29.71 -26.39 -2.37
C LYS A 109 30.26 -27.82 -2.29
N GLU A 110 29.79 -28.59 -1.31
CA GLU A 110 30.17 -30.00 -1.11
C GLU A 110 29.67 -30.88 -2.27
N GLU A 111 28.46 -30.63 -2.76
CA GLU A 111 27.87 -31.37 -3.90
C GLU A 111 28.60 -31.05 -5.20
N ILE A 112 28.95 -29.79 -5.41
CA ILE A 112 29.77 -29.34 -6.55
C ILE A 112 31.17 -29.97 -6.47
N SER A 113 31.80 -29.96 -5.29
CA SER A 113 33.11 -30.56 -5.07
C SER A 113 33.10 -32.07 -5.30
N SER A 114 32.05 -32.77 -4.83
CA SER A 114 31.88 -34.20 -5.08
C SER A 114 31.77 -34.54 -6.58
N ALA A 115 30.93 -33.77 -7.32
CA ALA A 115 30.79 -33.96 -8.75
C ALA A 115 32.11 -33.65 -9.52
N LYS A 116 32.87 -32.67 -9.03
CA LYS A 116 34.20 -32.39 -9.61
C LYS A 116 35.18 -33.56 -9.35
N ALA A 117 35.23 -34.08 -8.14
CA ALA A 117 36.11 -35.21 -7.83
C ALA A 117 35.79 -36.46 -8.68
N GLU A 118 34.51 -36.71 -8.94
CA GLU A 118 34.07 -37.80 -9.84
C GLU A 118 34.54 -37.53 -11.27
N LEU A 119 34.39 -36.32 -11.81
CA LEU A 119 34.90 -35.94 -13.11
C LEU A 119 36.42 -36.13 -13.19
N ASP A 120 37.16 -35.62 -12.20
CA ASP A 120 38.64 -35.71 -12.14
C ASP A 120 39.10 -37.20 -12.13
N ALA A 121 38.39 -38.09 -11.44
CA ALA A 121 38.67 -39.53 -11.42
C ALA A 121 38.46 -40.18 -12.78
N VAL A 122 37.34 -39.89 -13.46
CA VAL A 122 37.05 -40.41 -14.80
C VAL A 122 38.02 -39.84 -15.85
N GLU A 123 38.39 -38.57 -15.78
CA GLU A 123 39.36 -37.94 -16.66
C GLU A 123 40.78 -38.57 -16.49
N SER A 124 41.13 -38.90 -15.25
CA SER A 124 42.39 -39.62 -14.96
C SER A 124 42.40 -41.01 -15.61
N ASN A 125 41.32 -41.77 -15.53
CA ASN A 125 41.16 -43.05 -16.17
C ASN A 125 41.19 -42.92 -17.70
N LEU A 126 40.55 -41.90 -18.28
CA LEU A 126 40.59 -41.61 -19.70
C LEU A 126 42.01 -41.28 -20.17
N ALA A 127 42.76 -40.51 -19.38
CA ALA A 127 44.16 -40.20 -19.70
C ALA A 127 45.06 -41.46 -19.72
N LEU A 128 44.81 -42.41 -18.81
CA LEU A 128 45.47 -43.70 -18.79
C LEU A 128 45.12 -44.52 -20.04
N ALA A 129 43.83 -44.57 -20.38
CA ALA A 129 43.36 -45.31 -21.58
C ALA A 129 43.93 -44.76 -22.88
N ARG A 130 44.03 -43.43 -23.02
CA ARG A 130 44.67 -42.78 -24.16
C ARG A 130 46.15 -43.17 -24.28
N LYS A 131 46.88 -43.14 -23.15
CA LYS A 131 48.31 -43.58 -23.14
C LYS A 131 48.42 -45.07 -23.50
N THR A 132 47.45 -45.88 -23.10
CA THR A 132 47.45 -47.34 -23.40
C THR A 132 47.16 -47.58 -24.88
N GLU A 133 46.19 -46.88 -25.47
CA GLU A 133 45.89 -46.94 -26.91
C GLU A 133 47.14 -46.52 -27.71
N ASP A 134 47.77 -45.37 -27.40
CA ASP A 134 48.97 -44.90 -28.04
C ASP A 134 50.12 -45.89 -27.97
N ARG A 135 50.28 -46.56 -26.83
CA ARG A 135 51.25 -47.62 -26.65
C ARG A 135 50.98 -48.81 -27.56
N GLN A 136 49.69 -49.26 -27.59
CA GLN A 136 49.29 -50.39 -28.43
C GLN A 136 49.43 -50.10 -29.93
N LEU A 137 49.14 -48.88 -30.34
CA LEU A 137 49.36 -48.39 -31.72
C LEU A 137 50.83 -48.38 -32.12
N LYS A 138 51.74 -47.98 -31.21
CA LYS A 138 53.19 -48.03 -31.42
C LYS A 138 53.69 -49.48 -31.56
N LEU A 139 53.28 -50.39 -30.67
CA LEU A 139 53.60 -51.82 -30.73
C LEU A 139 53.03 -52.51 -31.97
N TRP A 140 51.84 -52.12 -32.42
CA TRP A 140 51.25 -52.60 -33.65
C TRP A 140 52.09 -52.22 -34.87
N LYS A 141 52.55 -50.99 -34.95
CA LYS A 141 53.48 -50.55 -36.01
C LYS A 141 54.81 -51.29 -36.02
N ALA A 142 55.22 -51.77 -34.85
CA ALA A 142 56.41 -52.59 -34.69
C ALA A 142 56.15 -54.11 -34.82
N ASN A 143 54.95 -54.54 -35.25
CA ASN A 143 54.51 -55.92 -35.29
C ASN A 143 54.63 -56.73 -33.97
N ALA A 144 54.54 -55.99 -32.79
CA ALA A 144 54.75 -56.57 -31.48
C ALA A 144 53.46 -56.72 -30.67
N THR A 145 52.23 -56.57 -31.27
CA THR A 145 50.94 -56.75 -30.68
C THR A 145 49.90 -57.24 -31.69
N THR A 146 48.73 -57.62 -31.24
CA THR A 146 47.63 -58.11 -32.12
C THR A 146 46.65 -56.98 -32.45
N ALA A 147 45.92 -57.07 -33.56
CA ALA A 147 44.87 -56.13 -33.92
C ALA A 147 43.80 -56.01 -32.81
N GLN A 148 43.46 -57.15 -32.19
CA GLN A 148 42.48 -57.23 -31.11
C GLN A 148 42.90 -56.40 -29.90
N ASN A 149 44.15 -56.37 -29.55
CA ASN A 149 44.65 -55.55 -28.44
C ASN A 149 44.55 -54.08 -28.74
N VAL A 150 44.76 -53.64 -29.95
CA VAL A 150 44.55 -52.24 -30.39
C VAL A 150 43.08 -51.91 -30.33
N ASP A 151 42.22 -52.75 -30.84
CA ASP A 151 40.76 -52.51 -30.81
C ASP A 151 40.23 -52.49 -29.40
N ASN A 152 40.65 -53.38 -28.50
CA ASN A 152 40.28 -53.33 -27.09
C ASN A 152 40.72 -52.02 -26.41
N ALA A 153 41.94 -51.57 -26.64
CA ALA A 153 42.42 -50.33 -26.10
C ALA A 153 41.64 -49.09 -26.65
N ARG A 154 41.32 -49.11 -27.94
CA ARG A 154 40.48 -48.11 -28.59
C ARG A 154 39.06 -48.05 -27.97
N TRP A 155 38.40 -49.21 -27.84
CA TRP A 155 37.07 -49.28 -27.25
C TRP A 155 37.05 -48.82 -25.79
N SER A 156 38.04 -49.20 -25.00
CA SER A 156 38.21 -48.76 -23.64
C SER A 156 38.31 -47.23 -23.56
N ARG A 157 39.12 -46.61 -24.42
CA ARG A 157 39.19 -45.14 -24.50
C ARG A 157 37.88 -44.51 -24.88
N ILE A 158 37.15 -45.04 -25.88
CA ILE A 158 35.86 -44.51 -26.34
C ILE A 158 34.81 -44.57 -25.20
N VAL A 159 34.76 -45.67 -24.47
CA VAL A 159 33.84 -45.81 -23.33
C VAL A 159 34.16 -44.77 -22.25
N LEU A 160 35.43 -44.63 -21.86
CA LEU A 160 35.84 -43.66 -20.85
C LEU A 160 35.67 -42.20 -21.31
N GLU A 161 35.80 -41.93 -22.62
CA GLU A 161 35.52 -40.62 -23.18
C GLU A 161 34.04 -40.24 -23.06
N LYS A 162 33.11 -41.19 -23.28
CA LYS A 162 31.66 -40.98 -23.06
C LYS A 162 31.32 -40.82 -21.56
N GLN A 163 31.99 -41.59 -20.71
CA GLN A 163 31.82 -41.44 -19.25
C GLN A 163 32.31 -40.11 -18.77
N ALA A 164 33.49 -39.61 -19.24
CA ALA A 164 34.00 -38.30 -18.91
C ALA A 164 33.07 -37.16 -19.40
N ALA A 165 32.50 -37.30 -20.61
CA ALA A 165 31.52 -36.33 -21.10
C ALA A 165 30.24 -36.30 -20.22
N SER A 166 29.76 -37.47 -19.79
CA SER A 166 28.61 -37.57 -18.86
C SER A 166 28.91 -36.94 -17.51
N ALA A 167 30.05 -37.27 -16.89
CA ALA A 167 30.46 -36.73 -15.59
C ALA A 167 30.66 -35.18 -15.67
N ARG A 168 31.21 -34.71 -16.80
CA ARG A 168 31.38 -33.25 -17.05
C ARG A 168 30.01 -32.58 -17.13
N ALA A 169 29.05 -33.14 -17.85
CA ALA A 169 27.72 -32.54 -17.96
C ALA A 169 27.02 -32.47 -16.58
N VAL A 170 27.20 -33.47 -15.70
CA VAL A 170 26.69 -33.43 -14.33
C VAL A 170 27.37 -32.37 -13.50
N TYR A 171 28.69 -32.20 -13.58
CA TYR A 171 29.42 -31.17 -12.89
C TYR A 171 28.97 -29.76 -13.36
N GLU A 172 28.90 -29.52 -14.68
CA GLU A 172 28.45 -28.26 -15.25
C GLU A 172 27.02 -27.92 -14.86
N LEU A 173 26.12 -28.89 -14.82
CA LEU A 173 24.74 -28.72 -14.34
C LEU A 173 24.72 -28.22 -12.89
N LYS A 174 25.53 -28.84 -12.02
CA LYS A 174 25.58 -28.45 -10.61
C LYS A 174 26.21 -27.05 -10.42
N VAL A 175 27.23 -26.72 -11.22
CA VAL A 175 27.84 -25.37 -11.20
C VAL A 175 26.89 -24.31 -11.75
N ALA A 176 26.11 -24.62 -12.78
CA ALA A 176 25.14 -23.70 -13.35
C ALA A 176 23.96 -23.42 -12.40
N GLY A 177 23.68 -24.33 -11.45
CA GLY A 177 22.56 -24.19 -10.52
C GLY A 177 21.20 -24.48 -11.17
N LEU A 178 20.16 -23.94 -10.56
CA LEU A 178 18.80 -24.04 -11.09
C LEU A 178 18.62 -23.14 -12.33
N ARG A 179 17.65 -23.47 -13.14
CA ARG A 179 17.33 -22.65 -14.32
C ARG A 179 16.86 -21.26 -13.89
N PRO A 180 17.23 -20.20 -14.60
CA PRO A 180 16.79 -18.84 -14.26
C PRO A 180 15.26 -18.70 -14.17
N ASP A 181 14.52 -19.50 -14.92
CA ASP A 181 13.05 -19.51 -14.89
C ASP A 181 12.50 -20.11 -13.59
N GLU A 182 13.14 -21.15 -13.05
CA GLU A 182 12.77 -21.78 -11.78
C GLU A 182 13.03 -20.81 -10.62
N VAL A 183 14.18 -20.11 -10.63
CA VAL A 183 14.49 -19.07 -9.65
C VAL A 183 13.49 -17.90 -9.74
N ARG A 184 13.12 -17.48 -10.96
CA ARG A 184 12.10 -16.44 -11.14
C ARG A 184 10.72 -16.86 -10.65
N GLN A 185 10.36 -18.13 -10.84
CA GLN A 185 9.10 -18.67 -10.35
C GLN A 185 9.02 -18.64 -8.81
N THR A 186 10.08 -19.09 -8.12
CA THR A 186 10.11 -19.04 -6.66
C THR A 186 10.10 -17.61 -6.13
N LYS A 187 10.79 -16.68 -6.80
CA LYS A 187 10.73 -15.26 -6.47
C LYS A 187 9.32 -14.68 -6.64
N ALA A 188 8.66 -14.98 -7.76
CA ALA A 188 7.29 -14.51 -7.98
C ALA A 188 6.30 -15.06 -6.92
N ALA A 189 6.50 -16.29 -6.45
CA ALA A 189 5.72 -16.85 -5.35
C ALA A 189 5.98 -16.08 -4.03
N LEU A 190 7.23 -15.73 -3.73
CA LEU A 190 7.59 -14.89 -2.58
C LEU A 190 6.94 -13.50 -2.67
N ASP A 191 7.05 -12.86 -3.84
CA ASP A 191 6.49 -11.52 -4.06
C ASP A 191 4.95 -11.52 -3.88
N ALA A 192 4.28 -12.59 -4.34
CA ALA A 192 2.85 -12.78 -4.08
C ALA A 192 2.54 -12.99 -2.58
N GLY A 193 3.38 -13.74 -1.87
CA GLY A 193 3.27 -13.92 -0.41
C GLY A 193 3.43 -12.59 0.34
N ARG A 194 4.40 -11.77 -0.04
CA ARG A 194 4.62 -10.44 0.54
C ARG A 194 3.45 -9.49 0.26
N ALA A 195 2.91 -9.50 -0.95
CA ALA A 195 1.72 -8.72 -1.29
C ALA A 195 0.50 -9.09 -0.45
N ALA A 196 0.35 -10.36 -0.05
CA ALA A 196 -0.70 -10.79 0.87
C ALA A 196 -0.50 -10.19 2.28
N VAL A 197 0.74 -10.15 2.79
CA VAL A 197 1.08 -9.47 4.06
C VAL A 197 0.78 -7.98 3.99
N ASP A 198 1.19 -7.31 2.91
CA ASP A 198 0.97 -5.87 2.70
C ASP A 198 -0.53 -5.55 2.65
N SER A 199 -1.33 -6.38 2.00
CA SER A 199 -2.79 -6.24 1.96
C SER A 199 -3.43 -6.31 3.35
N LEU A 200 -3.01 -7.26 4.19
CA LEU A 200 -3.51 -7.38 5.56
C LEU A 200 -3.02 -6.23 6.44
N THR A 201 -1.80 -5.77 6.25
CA THR A 201 -1.24 -4.59 6.94
C THR A 201 -2.05 -3.34 6.61
N TYR A 202 -2.36 -3.12 5.33
CA TYR A 202 -3.24 -2.02 4.90
C TYR A 202 -4.62 -2.10 5.56
N GLN A 203 -5.21 -3.30 5.62
CA GLN A 203 -6.52 -3.48 6.26
C GLN A 203 -6.49 -3.15 7.76
N ILE A 204 -5.39 -3.47 8.45
CA ILE A 204 -5.22 -3.21 9.89
C ILE A 204 -4.91 -1.74 10.15
N GLU A 205 -3.96 -1.16 9.42
CA GLU A 205 -3.40 0.15 9.73
C GLU A 205 -4.18 1.30 9.10
N THR A 206 -4.87 1.04 7.97
CA THR A 206 -5.59 2.08 7.22
C THR A 206 -7.09 1.82 7.21
N ALA A 207 -7.53 0.68 6.69
CA ALA A 207 -8.95 0.43 6.48
C ALA A 207 -9.74 0.23 7.79
N ALA A 208 -9.08 -0.26 8.85
CA ALA A 208 -9.68 -0.43 10.18
C ALA A 208 -9.60 0.83 11.07
N VAL A 209 -8.96 1.91 10.59
CA VAL A 209 -8.80 3.16 11.34
C VAL A 209 -9.62 4.26 10.66
N LEU A 210 -10.52 4.88 11.41
CA LEU A 210 -11.30 6.01 10.93
C LEU A 210 -10.60 7.31 11.27
N VAL A 211 -10.17 8.03 10.24
CA VAL A 211 -9.47 9.31 10.35
C VAL A 211 -10.35 10.43 9.81
N SER A 212 -10.36 11.57 10.49
CA SER A 212 -11.04 12.77 9.98
C SER A 212 -10.26 13.38 8.80
N PRO A 213 -10.86 13.53 7.61
CA PRO A 213 -10.21 14.20 6.47
C PRO A 213 -10.27 15.72 6.55
N VAL A 214 -11.04 16.28 7.49
CA VAL A 214 -11.34 17.72 7.58
C VAL A 214 -11.26 18.22 9.01
N ASN A 215 -11.07 19.53 9.16
CA ASN A 215 -11.25 20.22 10.43
C ASN A 215 -12.74 20.53 10.63
N GLY A 216 -13.29 20.20 11.77
CA GLY A 216 -14.70 20.43 12.03
C GLY A 216 -15.13 20.07 13.45
N VAL A 217 -16.43 19.92 13.63
CA VAL A 217 -17.04 19.46 14.88
C VAL A 217 -17.91 18.26 14.57
N VAL A 218 -17.82 17.23 15.40
CA VAL A 218 -18.69 16.06 15.31
C VAL A 218 -20.13 16.51 15.54
N ARG A 219 -20.97 16.39 14.51
CA ARG A 219 -22.38 16.73 14.60
C ARG A 219 -23.21 15.60 15.18
N THR A 220 -23.01 14.40 14.64
CA THR A 220 -23.79 13.22 15.03
C THR A 220 -22.91 11.97 14.97
N ARG A 221 -23.03 11.12 15.96
CA ARG A 221 -22.47 9.79 16.03
C ARG A 221 -23.55 8.76 15.72
N MET A 222 -23.45 8.08 14.59
CA MET A 222 -24.48 7.16 14.08
C MET A 222 -24.23 5.69 14.43
N ALA A 223 -23.16 5.39 15.13
CA ALA A 223 -22.77 4.03 15.50
C ALA A 223 -22.17 4.02 16.91
N GLU A 224 -22.25 2.86 17.56
CA GLU A 224 -21.74 2.63 18.90
C GLU A 224 -20.61 1.57 18.90
N PRO A 225 -19.69 1.60 19.89
CA PRO A 225 -18.76 0.51 20.11
C PRO A 225 -19.49 -0.83 20.24
N GLY A 226 -19.03 -1.83 19.47
CA GLY A 226 -19.70 -3.13 19.36
C GLY A 226 -20.57 -3.32 18.12
N ASP A 227 -20.96 -2.24 17.45
CA ASP A 227 -21.67 -2.30 16.17
C ASP A 227 -20.79 -2.83 15.04
N MET A 228 -21.45 -3.32 13.97
CA MET A 228 -20.76 -3.69 12.74
C MET A 228 -20.64 -2.47 11.81
N ALA A 229 -19.40 -2.16 11.41
CA ALA A 229 -19.10 -1.12 10.45
C ALA A 229 -18.85 -1.72 9.06
N SER A 230 -19.08 -0.89 8.04
CA SER A 230 -18.75 -1.15 6.64
C SER A 230 -18.60 0.17 5.88
N ALA A 231 -18.04 0.12 4.68
CA ALA A 231 -17.88 1.31 3.83
C ALA A 231 -19.21 2.01 3.45
N ALA A 232 -20.33 1.28 3.52
CA ALA A 232 -21.65 1.82 3.22
C ALA A 232 -22.37 2.43 4.44
N ARG A 233 -21.85 2.21 5.65
CA ARG A 233 -22.49 2.67 6.90
C ARG A 233 -21.75 3.86 7.47
N THR A 234 -22.37 5.03 7.43
CA THR A 234 -21.86 6.24 8.09
C THR A 234 -21.76 6.03 9.59
N VAL A 235 -20.61 6.39 10.16
CA VAL A 235 -20.33 6.32 11.61
C VAL A 235 -20.37 7.71 12.23
N TYR A 236 -19.78 8.70 11.57
CA TYR A 236 -19.77 10.08 12.02
C TYR A 236 -20.25 11.04 10.92
N GLN A 237 -20.93 12.10 11.34
CA GLN A 237 -21.16 13.29 10.54
C GLN A 237 -20.36 14.44 11.15
N ILE A 238 -19.49 15.04 10.36
CA ILE A 238 -18.64 16.17 10.76
C ILE A 238 -19.13 17.43 10.04
N SER A 239 -19.43 18.47 10.81
CA SER A 239 -19.73 19.80 10.28
C SER A 239 -18.45 20.60 10.12
N ILE A 240 -18.17 21.09 8.91
CA ILE A 240 -17.01 21.92 8.59
C ILE A 240 -17.26 23.33 9.14
N MET A 241 -16.32 23.83 9.96
CA MET A 241 -16.49 25.13 10.63
C MET A 241 -16.20 26.34 9.72
N ASP A 242 -15.33 26.22 8.73
CA ASP A 242 -14.96 27.27 7.79
C ASP A 242 -14.84 26.73 6.35
N PRO A 243 -15.38 27.43 5.36
CA PRO A 243 -16.22 28.62 5.42
C PRO A 243 -17.69 28.31 5.72
N LYS A 244 -18.34 29.16 6.52
CA LYS A 244 -19.81 29.16 6.69
C LYS A 244 -20.47 29.90 5.54
N TRP A 245 -21.54 29.37 5.04
CA TRP A 245 -22.32 29.96 3.96
C TRP A 245 -23.63 30.50 4.53
N VAL A 246 -23.96 31.75 4.21
CA VAL A 246 -25.27 32.33 4.53
C VAL A 246 -26.09 32.34 3.25
N ARG A 247 -27.22 31.65 3.26
CA ARG A 247 -28.25 31.78 2.25
C ARG A 247 -29.26 32.82 2.71
N ALA A 248 -29.28 33.97 2.06
CA ALA A 248 -30.26 35.02 2.24
C ALA A 248 -31.39 34.87 1.26
#